data_218f24b99f94d7a171f34639c9e23fe8
#
_entry.id   218f24b99f94d7a171f34639c9e23fe8
#
_cell.length_a   1.000
_cell.length_b   1.000
_cell.length_c   1.000
_cell.angle_alpha   90.00
_cell.angle_beta   90.00
_cell.angle_gamma   90.00
#
_symmetry.space_group_name_H-M   'P 1'
#
loop_
_entity.id
_entity.type
_entity.pdbx_description
1 polymer ?
#
loop_
_entity_poly.entity_id
_entity_poly.type
_entity_poly.pdbx_seq_one_letter_code
_entity_poly.pdbx_strand_id
1 'polypeptide(L)'
;MADLIKASDAKVRLKKIPEWELEKKHIERTFEFDDFADAIDFVNAIAEVAEDEEHHPDIEIHYNKVRLVLSTHSKGGLTELDFALAERIDTLAE
;
A
#
# COMPACT_ATOMS: atom_id res chain seq x y z
N MET A 1 -4.16 -12.50 -14.81
CA MET A 1 -4.33 -12.84 -13.39
C MET A 1 -3.03 -12.70 -12.65
N ALA A 2 -3.12 -12.14 -11.46
CA ALA A 2 -1.93 -11.94 -10.65
C ALA A 2 -1.60 -13.21 -9.87
N ASP A 3 -0.35 -13.62 -9.91
CA ASP A 3 0.14 -14.79 -9.19
C ASP A 3 0.88 -14.35 -7.92
N LEU A 4 0.92 -15.22 -6.93
CA LEU A 4 1.69 -14.99 -5.72
C LEU A 4 3.16 -14.75 -6.04
N ILE A 5 3.74 -13.75 -5.39
CA ILE A 5 5.16 -13.43 -5.53
C ILE A 5 5.93 -14.14 -4.43
N LYS A 6 7.01 -14.80 -4.80
CA LYS A 6 7.88 -15.49 -3.83
C LYS A 6 8.57 -14.48 -2.93
N ALA A 7 8.88 -14.89 -1.70
CA ALA A 7 9.53 -14.02 -0.73
C ALA A 7 10.81 -13.37 -1.28
N SER A 8 11.60 -14.12 -2.01
CA SER A 8 12.85 -13.60 -2.60
C SER A 8 12.58 -12.50 -3.62
N ASP A 9 11.54 -12.67 -4.44
CA ASP A 9 11.16 -11.67 -5.43
C ASP A 9 10.54 -10.44 -4.77
N ALA A 10 9.78 -10.64 -3.70
CA ALA A 10 9.20 -9.55 -2.94
C ALA A 10 10.29 -8.63 -2.39
N LYS A 11 11.37 -9.20 -1.88
CA LYS A 11 12.49 -8.41 -1.36
C LYS A 11 13.14 -7.55 -2.45
N VAL A 12 13.22 -8.07 -3.67
CA VAL A 12 13.76 -7.32 -4.80
C VAL A 12 12.83 -6.16 -5.16
N ARG A 13 11.53 -6.42 -5.19
CA ARG A 13 10.54 -5.40 -5.55
C ARG A 13 10.47 -4.28 -4.51
N LEU A 14 10.72 -4.59 -3.24
CA LEU A 14 10.75 -3.58 -2.18
C LEU A 14 11.81 -2.50 -2.40
N LYS A 15 12.81 -2.76 -3.21
CA LYS A 15 13.85 -1.77 -3.51
C LYS A 15 13.28 -0.53 -4.20
N LYS A 16 12.16 -0.66 -4.90
CA LYS A 16 11.47 0.45 -5.56
C LYS A 16 10.54 1.21 -4.61
N ILE A 17 10.21 0.60 -3.49
CA ILE A 17 9.34 1.21 -2.47
C ILE A 17 10.00 1.02 -1.10
N PRO A 18 11.16 1.65 -0.89
CA PRO A 18 12.00 1.36 0.29
C PRO A 18 11.39 1.74 1.63
N GLU A 19 10.33 2.56 1.63
CA GLU A 19 9.66 2.96 2.86
C GLU A 19 8.63 1.94 3.33
N TRP A 20 8.30 0.95 2.49
CA TRP A 20 7.36 -0.10 2.86
C TRP A 20 8.10 -1.25 3.53
N GLU A 21 7.45 -1.83 4.53
CA GLU A 21 8.00 -2.98 5.25
C GLU A 21 7.32 -4.26 4.80
N LEU A 22 8.11 -5.31 4.61
CA LEU A 22 7.61 -6.61 4.22
C LEU A 22 7.33 -7.43 5.48
N GLU A 23 6.07 -7.85 5.62
CA GLU A 23 5.64 -8.82 6.62
C GLU A 23 5.32 -10.12 5.87
N LYS A 24 4.96 -11.18 6.58
CA LYS A 24 4.82 -12.51 5.97
C LYS A 24 4.00 -12.52 4.68
N LYS A 25 2.82 -11.91 4.70
CA LYS A 25 1.86 -11.98 3.59
C LYS A 25 1.37 -10.62 3.15
N HIS A 26 2.01 -9.56 3.62
CA HIS A 26 1.59 -8.20 3.27
C HIS A 26 2.79 -7.26 3.30
N ILE A 27 2.59 -6.07 2.73
CA ILE A 27 3.51 -4.95 2.90
C ILE A 27 2.74 -3.84 3.58
N GLU A 28 3.45 -3.01 4.35
CA GLU A 28 2.81 -1.92 5.09
C GLU A 28 3.69 -0.70 5.16
N ARG A 29 3.05 0.46 5.25
CA ARG A 29 3.72 1.73 5.46
C ARG A 29 2.80 2.66 6.24
N THR A 30 3.38 3.47 7.13
CA THR A 30 2.65 4.51 7.85
C THR A 30 3.11 5.87 7.32
N PHE A 31 2.14 6.70 6.95
CA PHE A 31 2.38 8.06 6.48
C PHE A 31 1.98 9.04 7.57
N GLU A 32 2.74 10.10 7.75
CA GLU A 32 2.43 11.12 8.75
C GLU A 32 2.23 12.47 8.05
N PHE A 33 1.18 13.19 8.47
CA PHE A 33 0.81 14.48 7.88
C PHE A 33 0.79 15.56 8.97
N ASP A 34 0.61 16.81 8.55
CA ASP A 34 0.59 17.93 9.50
C ASP A 34 -0.64 17.89 10.41
N ASP A 35 -1.78 17.47 9.84
CA ASP A 35 -3.03 17.43 10.60
C ASP A 35 -3.98 16.36 10.07
N PHE A 36 -5.13 16.25 10.71
CA PHE A 36 -6.14 15.26 10.36
C PHE A 36 -6.74 15.50 8.97
N ALA A 37 -6.99 16.76 8.62
CA ALA A 37 -7.57 17.08 7.32
C ALA A 37 -6.68 16.62 6.18
N ASP A 38 -5.36 16.84 6.30
CA ASP A 38 -4.41 16.40 5.29
C ASP A 38 -4.38 14.86 5.20
N ALA A 39 -4.46 14.18 6.34
CA ALA A 39 -4.51 12.72 6.37
C ALA A 39 -5.76 12.20 5.62
N ILE A 40 -6.90 12.84 5.83
CA ILE A 40 -8.15 12.44 5.17
C ILE A 40 -8.09 12.73 3.67
N ASP A 41 -7.51 13.85 3.27
CA ASP A 41 -7.33 14.17 1.84
C ASP A 41 -6.51 13.08 1.14
N PHE A 42 -5.46 12.62 1.82
CA PHE A 42 -4.62 11.54 1.30
C PHE A 42 -5.43 10.24 1.16
N VAL A 43 -6.23 9.90 2.17
CA VAL A 43 -7.07 8.70 2.13
C VAL A 43 -8.07 8.76 0.97
N ASN A 44 -8.66 9.94 0.74
CA ASN A 44 -9.58 10.11 -0.38
C ASN A 44 -8.88 9.90 -1.73
N ALA A 45 -7.65 10.38 -1.87
CA ALA A 45 -6.87 10.16 -3.08
C ALA A 45 -6.53 8.68 -3.26
N ILE A 46 -6.20 7.99 -2.18
CA ILE A 46 -5.94 6.54 -2.21
C ILE A 46 -7.20 5.80 -2.67
N ALA A 47 -8.36 6.20 -2.18
CA ALA A 47 -9.62 5.55 -2.55
C ALA A 47 -9.83 5.58 -4.07
N GLU A 48 -9.54 6.70 -4.71
CA GLU A 48 -9.69 6.82 -6.16
C GLU A 48 -8.74 5.87 -6.90
N VAL A 49 -7.49 5.81 -6.47
CA VAL A 49 -6.50 4.94 -7.09
C VAL A 49 -6.84 3.47 -6.85
N ALA A 50 -7.29 3.14 -5.64
CA ALA A 50 -7.66 1.76 -5.30
C ALA A 50 -8.84 1.28 -6.14
N GLU A 51 -9.83 2.15 -6.37
CA GLU A 51 -10.97 1.81 -7.23
C GLU A 51 -10.52 1.62 -8.67
N ASP A 52 -9.61 2.46 -9.14
CA ASP A 52 -9.08 2.38 -10.49
C ASP A 52 -8.32 1.06 -10.71
N GLU A 53 -7.53 0.64 -9.73
CA GLU A 53 -6.76 -0.61 -9.79
C GLU A 53 -7.58 -1.83 -9.44
N GLU A 54 -8.79 -1.64 -8.94
CA GLU A 54 -9.65 -2.71 -8.42
C GLU A 54 -8.92 -3.55 -7.36
N HIS A 55 -8.13 -2.87 -6.53
CA HIS A 55 -7.35 -3.49 -5.47
C HIS A 55 -7.32 -2.53 -4.28
N HIS A 56 -7.73 -2.99 -3.12
CA HIS A 56 -8.00 -2.12 -1.99
C HIS A 56 -7.09 -2.41 -0.80
N PRO A 57 -6.41 -1.38 -0.28
CA PRO A 57 -5.61 -1.54 0.93
C PRO A 57 -6.48 -1.56 2.17
N ASP A 58 -5.95 -2.12 3.26
CA ASP A 58 -6.53 -1.87 4.58
C ASP A 58 -6.00 -0.52 5.03
N ILE A 59 -6.87 0.32 5.55
CA ILE A 59 -6.53 1.69 5.94
C ILE A 59 -6.85 1.91 7.40
N GLU A 60 -5.85 2.36 8.17
CA GLU A 60 -6.05 2.75 9.56
C GLU A 60 -5.67 4.22 9.69
N ILE A 61 -6.52 5.00 10.32
CA ILE A 61 -6.30 6.42 10.52
C ILE A 61 -6.20 6.71 12.00
N HIS A 62 -5.07 7.27 12.42
CA HIS A 62 -4.83 7.66 13.81
C HIS A 62 -4.43 9.13 13.82
N TYR A 63 -5.42 10.02 13.91
CA TYR A 63 -5.27 11.47 13.84
C TYR A 63 -4.54 11.88 12.54
N ASN A 64 -3.25 12.19 12.60
CA ASN A 64 -2.47 12.63 11.44
C ASN A 64 -1.66 11.52 10.79
N LYS A 65 -1.85 10.27 11.23
CA LYS A 65 -1.11 9.13 10.71
C LYS A 65 -2.03 8.19 9.96
N VAL A 66 -1.58 7.72 8.80
CA VAL A 66 -2.33 6.77 7.98
C VAL A 66 -1.46 5.54 7.78
N ARG A 67 -1.91 4.41 8.32
CA ARG A 67 -1.22 3.14 8.13
C ARG A 67 -1.93 2.36 7.04
N LEU A 68 -1.17 1.94 6.04
CA LEU A 68 -1.71 1.17 4.92
C LEU A 68 -1.10 -0.23 4.91
N VAL A 69 -1.95 -1.22 4.69
CA VAL A 69 -1.54 -2.61 4.58
C VAL A 69 -2.04 -3.13 3.24
N LEU A 70 -1.14 -3.70 2.45
CA LEU A 70 -1.46 -4.24 1.13
C LEU A 70 -1.21 -5.74 1.09
N SER A 71 -2.21 -6.46 0.63
CA SER A 71 -2.13 -7.91 0.42
C SER A 71 -3.22 -8.27 -0.58
N THR A 72 -3.02 -9.37 -1.30
CA THR A 72 -4.04 -9.87 -2.22
C THR A 72 -4.75 -11.03 -1.53
N HIS A 73 -5.84 -10.70 -0.82
CA HIS A 73 -6.57 -11.67 0.02
C HIS A 73 -7.01 -12.91 -0.73
N SER A 74 -7.50 -12.75 -1.96
CA SER A 74 -7.95 -13.86 -2.77
C SER A 74 -6.84 -14.86 -3.12
N LYS A 75 -5.58 -14.43 -3.01
CA LYS A 75 -4.42 -15.27 -3.28
C LYS A 75 -3.70 -15.69 -1.99
N GLY A 76 -4.06 -15.09 -0.87
CA GLY A 76 -3.44 -15.39 0.42
C GLY A 76 -2.03 -14.82 0.59
N GLY A 77 -1.69 -13.76 -0.10
CA GLY A 77 -0.36 -13.15 0.01
C GLY A 77 -0.15 -12.04 -1.00
N LEU A 78 1.10 -11.75 -1.28
CA LEU A 78 1.49 -10.64 -2.16
C LEU A 78 1.48 -11.03 -3.64
N THR A 79 1.01 -10.10 -4.47
CA THR A 79 1.05 -10.20 -5.92
C THR A 79 1.57 -8.88 -6.49
N GLU A 80 1.70 -8.80 -7.82
CA GLU A 80 2.08 -7.55 -8.47
C GLU A 80 1.11 -6.41 -8.20
N LEU A 81 -0.16 -6.73 -7.92
CA LEU A 81 -1.17 -5.70 -7.62
C LEU A 81 -0.78 -4.89 -6.39
N ASP A 82 -0.21 -5.54 -5.39
CA ASP A 82 0.20 -4.87 -4.15
C ASP A 82 1.35 -3.90 -4.40
N PHE A 83 2.34 -4.33 -5.15
CA PHE A 83 3.50 -3.49 -5.44
C PHE A 83 3.16 -2.34 -6.39
N ALA A 84 2.32 -2.60 -7.40
CA ALA A 84 1.87 -1.56 -8.31
C ALA A 84 1.09 -0.47 -7.56
N LEU A 85 0.20 -0.89 -6.66
CA LEU A 85 -0.60 0.05 -5.88
C LEU A 85 0.29 0.84 -4.91
N ALA A 86 1.26 0.17 -4.27
CA ALA A 86 2.20 0.85 -3.37
C ALA A 86 2.97 1.95 -4.09
N GLU A 87 3.43 1.71 -5.31
CA GLU A 87 4.13 2.73 -6.09
C GLU A 87 3.23 3.92 -6.40
N ARG A 88 1.98 3.68 -6.77
CA ARG A 88 1.02 4.76 -7.03
C ARG A 88 0.72 5.56 -5.76
N ILE A 89 0.57 4.87 -4.64
CA ILE A 89 0.32 5.53 -3.35
C ILE A 89 1.52 6.42 -2.97
N ASP A 90 2.74 5.92 -3.15
CA ASP A 90 3.94 6.70 -2.85
C ASP A 90 3.99 7.98 -3.69
N THR A 91 3.57 7.91 -4.95
CA THR A 91 3.50 9.08 -5.82
C THR A 91 2.50 10.10 -5.29
N LEU A 92 1.38 9.66 -4.75
CA LEU A 92 0.38 10.56 -4.16
C LEU A 92 0.93 11.30 -2.93
N ALA A 93 1.84 10.66 -2.21
CA ALA A 93 2.38 11.22 -0.96
C ALA A 93 3.51 12.23 -1.19
N GLU A 94 4.02 12.33 -2.39
CA GLU A 94 5.11 13.26 -2.73
C GLU A 94 4.68 14.71 -2.72
#